data_b519131f89ecaea82c1fd8225db4f2e3
#
_entry.id   b519131f89ecaea82c1fd8225db4f2e3
#
_cell.length_a   1.000
_cell.length_b   1.000
_cell.length_c   1.000
_cell.angle_alpha   90.00
_cell.angle_beta   90.00
_cell.angle_gamma   90.00
#
_symmetry.space_group_name_H-M   'P 1'
#
loop_
_entity.id
_entity.type
_entity.pdbx_description
1 polymer ?
#
loop_
_entity_poly.entity_id
_entity_poly.type
_entity_poly.pdbx_seq_one_letter_code
_entity_poly.pdbx_strand_id
1 'polypeptide(L)'
;IIEFARIYGFQIDFQRDIWKNDGFQILYENYLDENGKILETGNIIYANLILQGKEYPLYLFKKGKTSDHFDEFGKSIKKSLMKTPINGARLSSSFGMRKHPILGFNKLHKGTDFAAPEGTPIMASGDGKVIRARWCGGGGNCVKIKHNSTYETVYAHMKSFARGIKKGKKV
;
A
#
# COMPACT_ATOMS: atom_id res chain seq x y z
N ILE A 1 -8.91 -9.44 6.49
CA ILE A 1 -7.43 -9.40 6.51
C ILE A 1 -6.90 -8.42 5.46
N ILE A 2 -7.35 -8.45 4.20
CA ILE A 2 -6.87 -7.54 3.14
C ILE A 2 -7.09 -6.07 3.53
N GLU A 3 -8.26 -5.73 4.03
CA GLU A 3 -8.60 -4.37 4.48
C GLU A 3 -7.70 -3.94 5.66
N PHE A 4 -7.48 -4.82 6.63
CA PHE A 4 -6.57 -4.59 7.75
C PHE A 4 -5.15 -4.27 7.27
N ALA A 5 -4.61 -5.09 6.36
CA ALA A 5 -3.29 -4.84 5.79
C ALA A 5 -3.24 -3.51 5.02
N ARG A 6 -4.33 -3.13 4.35
CA ARG A 6 -4.45 -1.87 3.63
C ARG A 6 -4.37 -0.66 4.56
N ILE A 7 -5.08 -0.64 5.68
CA ILE A 7 -5.06 0.48 6.61
C ILE A 7 -3.71 0.67 7.30
N TYR A 8 -2.99 -0.43 7.61
CA TYR A 8 -1.65 -0.35 8.20
C TYR A 8 -0.53 -0.15 7.17
N GLY A 9 -0.75 -0.44 5.90
CA GLY A 9 0.28 -0.37 4.85
C GLY A 9 0.94 1.00 4.66
N PHE A 10 0.36 2.05 5.23
CA PHE A 10 0.95 3.39 5.27
C PHE A 10 2.03 3.55 6.35
N GLN A 11 1.94 2.79 7.44
CA GLN A 11 2.83 2.91 8.61
C GLN A 11 3.78 1.71 8.72
N ILE A 12 3.31 0.52 8.36
CA ILE A 12 3.98 -0.75 8.59
C ILE A 12 4.37 -1.38 7.25
N ASP A 13 5.59 -1.89 7.19
CA ASP A 13 6.04 -2.76 6.11
C ASP A 13 5.80 -4.22 6.54
N PHE A 14 4.70 -4.82 6.08
CA PHE A 14 4.31 -6.18 6.44
C PHE A 14 5.36 -7.26 6.07
N GLN A 15 6.35 -6.94 5.26
CA GLN A 15 7.43 -7.87 4.92
C GLN A 15 8.64 -7.77 5.85
N ARG A 16 8.77 -6.67 6.58
CA ARG A 16 9.95 -6.37 7.40
C ARG A 16 9.63 -6.21 8.88
N ASP A 17 8.46 -5.65 9.16
CA ASP A 17 8.12 -5.19 10.51
C ASP A 17 7.33 -6.25 11.29
N ILE A 18 6.84 -7.34 10.63
CA ILE A 18 6.07 -8.43 11.28
C ILE A 18 7.00 -9.58 11.66
N TRP A 19 6.92 -9.99 12.92
CA TRP A 19 7.72 -11.06 13.50
C TRP A 19 6.84 -12.16 14.09
N LYS A 20 7.46 -13.31 14.38
CA LYS A 20 6.78 -14.40 15.10
C LYS A 20 6.31 -13.90 16.47
N ASN A 21 5.07 -14.19 16.84
CA ASN A 21 4.36 -13.80 18.06
C ASN A 21 3.82 -12.35 18.07
N ASP A 22 3.96 -11.59 16.99
CA ASP A 22 3.19 -10.36 16.83
C ASP A 22 1.70 -10.68 16.73
N GLY A 23 0.86 -9.79 17.21
CA GLY A 23 -0.57 -9.99 17.30
C GLY A 23 -1.38 -8.88 16.66
N PHE A 24 -2.68 -9.12 16.53
CA PHE A 24 -3.60 -8.09 16.09
C PHE A 24 -4.98 -8.28 16.73
N GLN A 25 -5.73 -7.20 16.81
CA GLN A 25 -7.13 -7.16 17.22
C GLN A 25 -7.92 -6.40 16.18
N ILE A 26 -9.12 -6.86 15.87
CA ILE A 26 -10.01 -6.21 14.89
C ILE A 26 -11.43 -6.22 15.43
N LEU A 27 -12.08 -5.05 15.40
CA LEU A 27 -13.51 -4.89 15.53
C LEU A 27 -14.07 -4.39 14.21
N TYR A 28 -15.06 -5.10 13.65
CA TYR A 28 -15.65 -4.76 12.37
C TYR A 28 -17.16 -4.98 12.35
N GLU A 29 -17.84 -4.31 11.43
CA GLU A 29 -19.27 -4.43 11.21
C GLU A 29 -19.59 -5.72 10.44
N ASN A 30 -20.65 -6.42 10.84
CA ASN A 30 -21.28 -7.46 10.03
C ASN A 30 -22.74 -7.09 9.79
N TYR A 31 -23.18 -7.24 8.56
CA TYR A 31 -24.60 -7.13 8.20
C TYR A 31 -25.18 -8.54 8.12
N LEU A 32 -26.27 -8.76 8.87
CA LEU A 32 -26.90 -10.07 9.01
C LEU A 32 -28.25 -10.07 8.29
N ASP A 33 -28.68 -11.24 7.82
CA ASP A 33 -30.06 -11.46 7.40
C ASP A 33 -30.99 -11.71 8.63
N GLU A 34 -32.28 -11.90 8.35
CA GLU A 34 -33.30 -12.16 9.40
C GLU A 34 -33.03 -13.45 10.20
N ASN A 35 -32.22 -14.36 9.69
CA ASN A 35 -31.85 -15.62 10.32
C ASN A 35 -30.50 -15.54 11.05
N GLY A 36 -29.86 -14.36 11.11
CA GLY A 36 -28.56 -14.15 11.74
C GLY A 36 -27.37 -14.59 10.90
N LYS A 37 -27.56 -14.89 9.59
CA LYS A 37 -26.47 -15.23 8.67
C LYS A 37 -25.78 -13.95 8.17
N ILE A 38 -24.46 -13.95 8.15
CA ILE A 38 -23.66 -12.83 7.62
C ILE A 38 -23.91 -12.72 6.10
N LEU A 39 -24.46 -11.59 5.69
CA LEU A 39 -24.64 -11.20 4.29
C LEU A 39 -23.40 -10.48 3.75
N GLU A 40 -22.87 -9.56 4.56
CA GLU A 40 -21.76 -8.70 4.17
C GLU A 40 -20.92 -8.31 5.40
N THR A 41 -19.63 -8.14 5.18
CA THR A 41 -18.72 -7.57 6.18
C THR A 41 -18.54 -6.09 5.88
N GLY A 42 -18.83 -5.25 6.86
CA GLY A 42 -18.70 -3.81 6.76
C GLY A 42 -17.30 -3.27 7.08
N ASN A 43 -17.26 -2.07 7.63
CA ASN A 43 -16.00 -1.39 7.92
C ASN A 43 -15.29 -1.98 9.13
N ILE A 44 -13.96 -1.88 9.15
CA ILE A 44 -13.18 -2.06 10.37
C ILE A 44 -13.36 -0.80 11.21
N ILE A 45 -13.97 -0.93 12.39
CA ILE A 45 -14.25 0.18 13.31
C ILE A 45 -13.02 0.47 14.16
N TYR A 46 -12.37 -0.58 14.63
CA TYR A 46 -11.15 -0.54 15.41
C TYR A 46 -10.19 -1.62 14.92
N ALA A 47 -8.94 -1.28 14.85
CA ALA A 47 -7.85 -2.22 14.60
C ALA A 47 -6.70 -1.91 15.54
N ASN A 48 -6.03 -2.94 16.05
CA ASN A 48 -4.78 -2.79 16.79
C ASN A 48 -3.78 -3.82 16.27
N LEU A 49 -2.63 -3.35 15.84
CA LEU A 49 -1.50 -4.19 15.45
C LEU A 49 -0.47 -4.11 16.58
N ILE A 50 -0.07 -5.27 17.09
CA ILE A 50 0.86 -5.39 18.22
C ILE A 50 2.15 -5.98 17.70
N LEU A 51 3.19 -5.14 17.58
CA LEU A 51 4.51 -5.51 17.06
C LEU A 51 5.54 -5.45 18.19
N GLN A 52 6.12 -6.59 18.53
CA GLN A 52 7.15 -6.69 19.58
C GLN A 52 6.70 -6.03 20.90
N GLY A 53 5.42 -6.22 21.25
CA GLY A 53 4.80 -5.65 22.44
C GLY A 53 4.38 -4.18 22.34
N LYS A 54 4.64 -3.51 21.22
CA LYS A 54 4.17 -2.16 20.97
C LYS A 54 2.86 -2.16 20.20
N GLU A 55 1.89 -1.38 20.68
CA GLU A 55 0.58 -1.24 20.08
C GLU A 55 0.51 -0.10 19.07
N TYR A 56 -0.30 -0.32 18.03
CA TYR A 56 -0.57 0.66 16.97
C TYR A 56 -2.08 0.73 16.72
N PRO A 57 -2.85 1.29 17.66
CA PRO A 57 -4.31 1.33 17.56
C PRO A 57 -4.77 2.31 16.47
N LEU A 58 -5.81 1.92 15.74
CA LEU A 58 -6.46 2.73 14.72
C LEU A 58 -7.97 2.71 14.92
N TYR A 59 -8.59 3.88 14.83
CA TYR A 59 -10.01 4.10 15.05
C TYR A 59 -10.65 4.65 13.79
N LEU A 60 -11.77 4.07 13.35
CA LEU A 60 -12.55 4.62 12.25
C LEU A 60 -13.30 5.87 12.71
N PHE A 61 -13.06 6.97 12.06
CA PHE A 61 -13.82 8.19 12.25
C PHE A 61 -14.59 8.55 10.97
N LYS A 62 -15.90 8.79 11.11
CA LYS A 62 -16.81 9.18 10.03
C LYS A 62 -17.11 10.68 10.14
N LYS A 63 -16.81 11.47 9.07
CA LYS A 63 -17.14 12.89 8.99
C LYS A 63 -17.95 13.14 7.72
N GLY A 64 -19.26 13.28 7.87
CA GLY A 64 -20.19 13.42 6.74
C GLY A 64 -20.14 12.19 5.84
N LYS A 65 -19.79 12.38 4.56
CA LYS A 65 -19.68 11.29 3.56
C LYS A 65 -18.30 10.64 3.49
N THR A 66 -17.34 11.09 4.29
CA THR A 66 -15.98 10.57 4.30
C THR A 66 -15.71 9.80 5.60
N SER A 67 -15.02 8.70 5.49
CA SER A 67 -14.52 7.93 6.63
C SER A 67 -13.01 7.69 6.47
N ASP A 68 -12.29 7.71 7.58
CA ASP A 68 -10.86 7.46 7.60
C ASP A 68 -10.44 6.88 8.96
N HIS A 69 -9.28 6.21 8.99
CA HIS A 69 -8.71 5.72 10.24
C HIS A 69 -7.69 6.71 10.80
N PHE A 70 -7.71 6.85 12.11
CA PHE A 70 -6.87 7.78 12.87
C PHE A 70 -6.17 7.02 14.00
N ASP A 71 -4.94 7.41 14.32
CA ASP A 71 -4.26 6.94 15.51
C ASP A 71 -4.84 7.56 16.80
N GLU A 72 -4.35 7.15 17.96
CA GLU A 72 -4.75 7.63 19.29
C GLU A 72 -4.57 9.14 19.50
N PHE A 73 -3.73 9.78 18.65
CA PHE A 73 -3.50 11.22 18.65
C PHE A 73 -4.37 11.97 17.64
N GLY A 74 -5.31 11.30 16.98
CA GLY A 74 -6.17 11.89 15.95
C GLY A 74 -5.45 12.20 14.64
N LYS A 75 -4.29 11.57 14.38
CA LYS A 75 -3.56 11.73 13.13
C LYS A 75 -4.05 10.71 12.11
N SER A 76 -4.49 11.19 10.94
CA SER A 76 -4.93 10.32 9.84
C SER A 76 -3.77 9.48 9.30
N ILE A 77 -4.03 8.18 9.09
CA ILE A 77 -3.08 7.26 8.49
C ILE A 77 -2.81 7.57 7.01
N LYS A 78 -3.75 8.19 6.29
CA LYS A 78 -3.62 8.52 4.86
C LYS A 78 -2.63 9.64 4.54
N LYS A 79 -1.99 10.25 5.54
CA LYS A 79 -0.99 11.29 5.32
C LYS A 79 0.36 10.78 4.82
N SER A 80 0.58 9.48 4.82
CA SER A 80 1.81 8.82 4.35
C SER A 80 1.54 8.06 3.06
N LEU A 81 2.59 7.76 2.30
CA LEU A 81 2.51 6.86 1.16
C LEU A 81 2.70 5.42 1.64
N MET A 82 1.92 4.50 1.08
CA MET A 82 2.03 3.07 1.36
C MET A 82 3.44 2.58 1.02
N LYS A 83 4.08 1.88 1.96
CA LYS A 83 5.45 1.39 1.81
C LYS A 83 5.56 0.23 0.82
N THR A 84 4.59 -0.68 0.83
CA THR A 84 4.56 -1.89 0.01
C THR A 84 3.29 -1.91 -0.85
N PRO A 85 3.31 -1.31 -2.07
CA PRO A 85 2.12 -1.15 -2.91
C PRO A 85 1.79 -2.40 -3.75
N ILE A 86 2.18 -3.58 -3.28
CA ILE A 86 1.95 -4.85 -3.97
C ILE A 86 1.80 -5.98 -2.94
N ASN A 87 0.64 -6.62 -2.92
CA ASN A 87 0.34 -7.67 -1.95
C ASN A 87 1.10 -8.96 -2.25
N GLY A 88 1.62 -9.61 -1.20
CA GLY A 88 2.31 -10.90 -1.30
C GLY A 88 3.65 -10.85 -2.03
N ALA A 89 4.16 -9.67 -2.37
CA ALA A 89 5.45 -9.54 -3.03
C ALA A 89 6.60 -9.61 -2.01
N ARG A 90 7.70 -10.20 -2.42
CA ARG A 90 8.94 -10.24 -1.63
C ARG A 90 9.82 -9.04 -2.01
N LEU A 91 10.34 -8.31 -1.02
CA LEU A 91 11.38 -7.33 -1.25
C LEU A 91 12.63 -8.03 -1.79
N SER A 92 12.99 -7.74 -3.04
CA SER A 92 14.13 -8.36 -3.70
C SER A 92 15.37 -7.46 -3.75
N SER A 93 15.18 -6.14 -3.77
CA SER A 93 16.29 -5.18 -3.72
C SER A 93 15.86 -3.83 -3.15
N SER A 94 16.66 -3.28 -2.26
CA SER A 94 16.43 -1.96 -1.65
C SER A 94 16.97 -0.82 -2.50
N PHE A 95 16.47 0.40 -2.22
CA PHE A 95 17.10 1.64 -2.68
C PHE A 95 18.52 1.76 -2.12
N GLY A 96 19.44 2.30 -2.92
CA GLY A 96 20.80 2.60 -2.48
C GLY A 96 21.88 2.14 -3.44
N MET A 97 23.14 2.34 -3.04
CA MET A 97 24.29 1.90 -3.82
C MET A 97 24.39 0.37 -3.77
N ARG A 98 24.43 -0.26 -4.94
CA ARG A 98 24.63 -1.71 -5.08
C ARG A 98 25.43 -2.05 -6.32
N LYS A 99 26.06 -3.22 -6.33
CA LYS A 99 26.68 -3.77 -7.54
C LYS A 99 25.59 -4.04 -8.56
N HIS A 100 25.72 -3.44 -9.75
CA HIS A 100 24.73 -3.63 -10.80
C HIS A 100 24.77 -5.08 -11.29
N PRO A 101 23.63 -5.80 -11.33
CA PRO A 101 23.62 -7.24 -11.61
C PRO A 101 24.16 -7.62 -12.99
N ILE A 102 24.05 -6.73 -13.97
CA ILE A 102 24.50 -6.95 -15.35
C ILE A 102 25.85 -6.27 -15.60
N LEU A 103 26.02 -5.03 -15.16
CA LEU A 103 27.19 -4.19 -15.51
C LEU A 103 28.39 -4.38 -14.55
N GLY A 104 28.19 -5.01 -13.40
CA GLY A 104 29.25 -5.39 -12.47
C GLY A 104 29.87 -4.26 -11.65
N PHE A 105 29.59 -2.99 -11.93
CA PHE A 105 30.07 -1.85 -11.13
C PHE A 105 29.02 -1.35 -10.15
N ASN A 106 29.45 -0.58 -9.17
CA ASN A 106 28.55 0.01 -8.19
C ASN A 106 27.70 1.11 -8.82
N LYS A 107 26.37 0.97 -8.72
CA LYS A 107 25.40 1.93 -9.26
C LYS A 107 24.30 2.20 -8.25
N LEU A 108 23.85 3.45 -8.20
CA LEU A 108 22.70 3.83 -7.38
C LEU A 108 21.43 3.19 -7.93
N HIS A 109 20.82 2.32 -7.14
CA HIS A 109 19.47 1.83 -7.38
C HIS A 109 18.46 2.88 -6.88
N LYS A 110 17.73 3.49 -7.81
CA LYS A 110 16.83 4.63 -7.53
C LYS A 110 15.43 4.23 -7.05
N GLY A 111 15.21 2.96 -6.77
CA GLY A 111 13.91 2.44 -6.34
C GLY A 111 14.05 1.26 -5.41
N THR A 112 12.90 0.69 -5.06
CA THR A 112 12.79 -0.57 -4.32
C THR A 112 12.18 -1.60 -5.27
N ASP A 113 12.82 -2.77 -5.38
CA ASP A 113 12.33 -3.86 -6.21
C ASP A 113 11.51 -4.85 -5.36
N PHE A 114 10.32 -5.14 -5.81
CA PHE A 114 9.44 -6.15 -5.26
C PHE A 114 9.30 -7.29 -6.27
N ALA A 115 9.65 -8.51 -5.86
CA ALA A 115 9.45 -9.72 -6.67
C ALA A 115 8.08 -10.31 -6.37
N ALA A 116 7.28 -10.47 -7.42
CA ALA A 116 5.95 -11.09 -7.38
C ALA A 116 5.70 -11.86 -8.68
N PRO A 117 4.75 -12.80 -8.72
CA PRO A 117 4.32 -13.44 -9.95
C PRO A 117 3.86 -12.41 -10.98
N GLU A 118 4.10 -12.70 -12.26
CA GLU A 118 3.67 -11.81 -13.35
C GLU A 118 2.16 -11.64 -13.34
N GLY A 119 1.70 -10.39 -13.46
CA GLY A 119 0.28 -10.05 -13.39
C GLY A 119 -0.23 -9.72 -11.99
N THR A 120 0.58 -9.83 -10.94
CA THR A 120 0.19 -9.39 -9.60
C THR A 120 -0.19 -7.90 -9.63
N PRO A 121 -1.37 -7.54 -9.08
CA PRO A 121 -1.82 -6.15 -9.07
C PRO A 121 -0.88 -5.23 -8.27
N ILE A 122 -0.54 -4.09 -8.86
CA ILE A 122 0.22 -3.01 -8.21
C ILE A 122 -0.77 -1.91 -7.84
N MET A 123 -0.78 -1.51 -6.58
CA MET A 123 -1.64 -0.45 -6.05
C MET A 123 -0.95 0.91 -6.12
N ALA A 124 -1.73 1.98 -6.21
CA ALA A 124 -1.21 3.31 -5.93
C ALA A 124 -0.83 3.42 -4.45
N SER A 125 0.35 3.95 -4.14
CA SER A 125 0.82 4.11 -2.75
C SER A 125 -0.01 5.12 -1.94
N GLY A 126 -0.90 5.84 -2.57
CA GLY A 126 -1.82 6.81 -1.97
C GLY A 126 -2.64 7.50 -3.03
N ASP A 127 -3.60 8.32 -2.59
CA ASP A 127 -4.41 9.13 -3.48
C ASP A 127 -3.55 10.08 -4.32
N GLY A 128 -3.92 10.26 -5.58
CA GLY A 128 -3.15 11.13 -6.47
C GLY A 128 -3.70 11.23 -7.88
N LYS A 129 -2.92 11.86 -8.74
CA LYS A 129 -3.23 12.02 -10.15
C LYS A 129 -2.14 11.40 -11.01
N VAL A 130 -2.51 10.50 -11.91
CA VAL A 130 -1.59 9.92 -12.88
C VAL A 130 -1.07 11.03 -13.80
N ILE A 131 0.23 11.27 -13.78
CA ILE A 131 0.89 12.26 -14.64
C ILE A 131 1.60 11.61 -15.84
N ARG A 132 1.83 10.30 -15.77
CA ARG A 132 2.41 9.49 -16.86
C ARG A 132 1.88 8.05 -16.79
N ALA A 133 1.53 7.48 -17.92
CA ALA A 133 1.26 6.05 -18.10
C ALA A 133 1.68 5.69 -19.53
N ARG A 134 2.89 5.14 -19.69
CA ARG A 134 3.47 4.79 -21.00
C ARG A 134 4.73 3.96 -20.85
N TRP A 135 5.32 3.55 -21.95
CA TRP A 135 6.68 2.98 -21.99
C TRP A 135 7.74 4.00 -21.52
N CYS A 136 8.67 3.56 -20.68
CA CYS A 136 9.70 4.38 -20.02
C CYS A 136 11.12 3.85 -20.26
N GLY A 137 11.42 3.37 -21.46
CA GLY A 137 12.73 2.81 -21.80
C GLY A 137 13.08 1.61 -20.90
N GLY A 138 14.22 1.63 -20.23
CA GLY A 138 14.66 0.56 -19.34
C GLY A 138 13.71 0.23 -18.18
N GLY A 139 12.75 1.10 -17.86
CA GLY A 139 11.70 0.85 -16.87
C GLY A 139 10.48 0.11 -17.41
N GLY A 140 10.45 -0.23 -18.71
CA GLY A 140 9.31 -0.89 -19.33
C GLY A 140 8.03 -0.07 -19.26
N ASN A 141 6.87 -0.73 -19.16
CA ASN A 141 5.62 -0.03 -18.88
C ASN A 141 5.68 0.62 -17.51
N CYS A 142 5.44 1.92 -17.45
CA CYS A 142 5.51 2.66 -16.19
C CYS A 142 4.33 3.60 -15.97
N VAL A 143 3.95 3.76 -14.71
CA VAL A 143 2.99 4.77 -14.22
C VAL A 143 3.70 5.70 -13.26
N LYS A 144 3.47 7.02 -13.43
CA LYS A 144 3.92 8.04 -12.47
C LYS A 144 2.70 8.76 -11.92
N ILE A 145 2.62 8.84 -10.59
CA ILE A 145 1.52 9.46 -9.86
C ILE A 145 2.06 10.65 -9.07
N LYS A 146 1.40 11.79 -9.17
CA LYS A 146 1.61 12.95 -8.32
C LYS A 146 0.59 12.92 -7.19
N HIS A 147 1.04 12.81 -5.96
CA HIS A 147 0.21 12.77 -4.76
C HIS A 147 -0.07 14.16 -4.19
N ASN A 148 0.97 14.99 -4.14
CA ASN A 148 0.89 16.38 -3.68
C ASN A 148 2.03 17.22 -4.28
N SER A 149 2.31 18.39 -3.70
CA SER A 149 3.42 19.26 -4.14
C SER A 149 4.80 18.66 -3.91
N THR A 150 4.93 17.74 -2.95
CA THR A 150 6.21 17.19 -2.49
C THR A 150 6.46 15.77 -3.02
N TYR A 151 5.42 14.93 -3.09
CA TYR A 151 5.57 13.50 -3.35
C TYR A 151 5.03 13.06 -4.70
N GLU A 152 5.86 12.30 -5.40
CA GLU A 152 5.50 11.56 -6.60
C GLU A 152 5.99 10.12 -6.46
N THR A 153 5.23 9.16 -6.98
CA THR A 153 5.65 7.74 -7.06
C THR A 153 5.76 7.29 -8.51
N VAL A 154 6.66 6.34 -8.74
CA VAL A 154 6.86 5.70 -10.04
C VAL A 154 6.78 4.19 -9.86
N TYR A 155 5.96 3.56 -10.69
CA TYR A 155 5.80 2.11 -10.79
C TYR A 155 6.32 1.68 -12.16
N ALA A 156 7.26 0.77 -12.19
CA ALA A 156 7.96 0.34 -13.40
C ALA A 156 7.86 -1.17 -13.60
N HIS A 157 8.32 -1.65 -14.76
CA HIS A 157 8.32 -3.06 -15.15
C HIS A 157 6.94 -3.73 -15.08
N MET A 158 5.89 -2.95 -15.32
CA MET A 158 4.52 -3.44 -15.33
C MET A 158 4.25 -4.27 -16.58
N LYS A 159 3.52 -5.39 -16.44
CA LYS A 159 3.04 -6.17 -17.59
C LYS A 159 2.11 -5.33 -18.48
N SER A 160 1.16 -4.64 -17.86
CA SER A 160 0.16 -3.80 -18.53
C SER A 160 -0.40 -2.76 -17.56
N PHE A 161 -1.16 -1.82 -18.10
CA PHE A 161 -1.92 -0.86 -17.29
C PHE A 161 -3.32 -1.40 -17.00
N ALA A 162 -3.82 -1.19 -15.79
CA ALA A 162 -5.20 -1.48 -15.46
C ALA A 162 -6.16 -0.62 -16.30
N ARG A 163 -7.38 -1.12 -16.52
CA ARG A 163 -8.40 -0.44 -17.32
C ARG A 163 -8.63 1.00 -16.84
N GLY A 164 -8.54 1.95 -17.75
CA GLY A 164 -8.77 3.37 -17.47
C GLY A 164 -7.55 4.12 -16.90
N ILE A 165 -6.41 3.49 -16.67
CA ILE A 165 -5.19 4.16 -16.23
C ILE A 165 -4.55 4.90 -17.40
N LYS A 166 -4.69 6.24 -17.37
CA LYS A 166 -4.10 7.18 -18.34
C LYS A 166 -3.75 8.49 -17.66
N LYS A 167 -2.94 9.33 -18.31
CA LYS A 167 -2.62 10.69 -17.82
C LYS A 167 -3.90 11.45 -17.48
N GLY A 168 -3.94 12.03 -16.28
CA GLY A 168 -5.09 12.78 -15.75
C GLY A 168 -6.04 11.98 -14.86
N LYS A 169 -5.99 10.62 -14.87
CA LYS A 169 -6.82 9.78 -14.00
C LYS A 169 -6.49 10.05 -12.52
N LYS A 170 -7.52 10.24 -11.71
CA LYS A 170 -7.41 10.21 -10.24
C LYS A 170 -7.42 8.76 -9.77
N VAL A 171 -6.61 8.45 -8.83
CA VAL A 171 -6.43 7.13 -8.20
C VAL A 171 -6.43 7.30 -6.71
#